data_62799bb3ccbd9e623f5d5f4614016a63
#
_entry.id   62799bb3ccbd9e623f5d5f4614016a63
#
_cell.length_a   1.000
_cell.length_b   1.000
_cell.length_c   1.000
_cell.angle_alpha   90.00
_cell.angle_beta   90.00
_cell.angle_gamma   90.00
#
_symmetry.space_group_name_H-M   'P 1'
#
loop_
_entity.id
_entity.type
_entity.pdbx_description
1 polymer ?
#
loop_
_entity_poly.entity_id
_entity_poly.type
_entity_poly.pdbx_seq_one_letter_code
_entity_poly.pdbx_strand_id
1 'polypeptide(L)'
;MNKFLKLIGLTLLTVSLSSTSFSKENFFNEALELFKKEKYEDARFLFERNIVFNPKDANSYLYLAKIYNKEEDQRKEEYNLETALLIDPNNEEALLMLMKIALEKSNYEKVKDLSDKFVKVCKNLCDENKGILESLKNIEPKNNESWSKS
;
A
#
# COMPACT_ATOMS: atom_id res chain seq x y z
N MET A 1 -55.89 42.50 -19.76
CA MET A 1 -55.23 42.13 -18.49
C MET A 1 -54.75 40.68 -18.43
N ASN A 2 -54.48 39.98 -19.57
CA ASN A 2 -54.11 38.57 -19.58
C ASN A 2 -52.86 38.19 -20.38
N LYS A 3 -52.11 39.16 -20.90
CA LYS A 3 -50.85 38.90 -21.63
C LYS A 3 -49.61 38.99 -20.75
N PHE A 4 -49.65 39.76 -19.65
CA PHE A 4 -48.57 39.87 -18.68
C PHE A 4 -48.40 38.63 -17.78
N LEU A 5 -49.48 37.92 -17.48
CA LEU A 5 -49.44 36.73 -16.62
C LEU A 5 -48.85 35.49 -17.32
N LYS A 6 -48.89 35.44 -18.65
CA LYS A 6 -48.29 34.34 -19.44
C LYS A 6 -46.78 34.44 -19.61
N LEU A 7 -46.18 35.64 -19.45
CA LEU A 7 -44.74 35.83 -19.55
C LEU A 7 -43.99 35.48 -18.25
N ILE A 8 -44.67 35.54 -17.10
CA ILE A 8 -44.06 35.22 -15.79
C ILE A 8 -43.99 33.70 -15.59
N GLY A 9 -44.85 32.91 -16.27
CA GLY A 9 -44.89 31.44 -16.13
C GLY A 9 -43.76 30.69 -16.90
N LEU A 10 -43.08 31.37 -17.83
CA LEU A 10 -42.09 30.71 -18.71
C LEU A 10 -40.64 30.91 -18.28
N THR A 11 -40.39 31.71 -17.25
CA THR A 11 -39.01 32.01 -16.80
C THR A 11 -38.59 31.23 -15.54
N LEU A 12 -39.41 30.36 -15.02
CA LEU A 12 -39.19 29.63 -13.76
C LEU A 12 -38.78 28.18 -13.92
N LEU A 13 -38.46 27.72 -15.13
CA LEU A 13 -38.09 26.30 -15.35
C LEU A 13 -36.69 26.10 -15.96
N THR A 14 -35.77 26.98 -15.67
CA THR A 14 -34.33 26.67 -15.84
C THR A 14 -33.71 26.43 -14.48
N VAL A 15 -34.22 25.43 -13.75
CA VAL A 15 -33.40 24.79 -12.72
C VAL A 15 -32.31 24.08 -13.48
N SER A 16 -31.15 24.78 -13.60
CA SER A 16 -29.89 24.18 -14.01
C SER A 16 -29.65 23.03 -13.07
N LEU A 17 -29.82 21.79 -13.54
CA LEU A 17 -29.16 20.62 -12.96
C LEU A 17 -27.66 20.88 -13.16
N SER A 18 -27.07 21.60 -12.22
CA SER A 18 -25.64 21.58 -12.02
C SER A 18 -25.33 20.14 -11.63
N SER A 19 -25.05 19.32 -12.64
CA SER A 19 -24.40 18.03 -12.42
C SER A 19 -23.08 18.40 -11.74
N THR A 20 -23.05 18.28 -10.41
CA THR A 20 -21.79 18.24 -9.71
C THR A 20 -21.09 17.02 -10.26
N SER A 21 -20.22 17.21 -11.23
CA SER A 21 -19.23 16.21 -11.59
C SER A 21 -18.54 15.89 -10.28
N PHE A 22 -18.83 14.73 -9.72
CA PHE A 22 -18.10 14.18 -8.62
C PHE A 22 -16.70 13.93 -9.21
N SER A 23 -15.84 14.95 -9.09
CA SER A 23 -14.44 14.86 -9.44
C SER A 23 -13.96 13.63 -8.69
N LYS A 24 -13.44 12.63 -9.41
CA LYS A 24 -12.83 11.46 -8.81
C LYS A 24 -11.71 12.01 -7.92
N GLU A 25 -12.06 12.23 -6.65
CA GLU A 25 -11.16 12.84 -5.68
C GLU A 25 -9.89 12.00 -5.65
N ASN A 26 -8.77 12.66 -5.82
CA ASN A 26 -7.48 12.00 -5.86
C ASN A 26 -6.96 11.84 -4.43
N PHE A 27 -7.70 11.05 -3.63
CA PHE A 27 -7.36 10.78 -2.24
C PHE A 27 -5.94 10.26 -2.06
N PHE A 28 -5.45 9.50 -3.04
CA PHE A 28 -4.09 8.97 -2.98
C PHE A 28 -3.03 10.08 -2.96
N ASN A 29 -3.13 11.06 -3.86
CA ASN A 29 -2.12 12.12 -3.92
C ASN A 29 -2.18 13.04 -2.69
N GLU A 30 -3.37 13.33 -2.18
CA GLU A 30 -3.52 14.10 -0.95
C GLU A 30 -2.95 13.32 0.26
N ALA A 31 -3.26 12.03 0.36
CA ALA A 31 -2.68 11.14 1.37
C ALA A 31 -1.15 11.11 1.31
N LEU A 32 -0.60 11.03 0.09
CA LEU A 32 0.85 11.02 -0.13
C LEU A 32 1.51 12.32 0.35
N GLU A 33 0.89 13.47 0.10
CA GLU A 33 1.40 14.76 0.60
C GLU A 33 1.34 14.86 2.13
N LEU A 34 0.29 14.30 2.75
CA LEU A 34 0.19 14.24 4.21
C LEU A 34 1.24 13.28 4.79
N PHE A 35 1.46 12.13 4.15
CA PHE A 35 2.48 11.17 4.53
C PHE A 35 3.88 11.80 4.51
N LYS A 36 4.22 12.54 3.45
CA LYS A 36 5.50 13.27 3.33
C LYS A 36 5.67 14.33 4.43
N LYS A 37 4.57 14.89 4.92
CA LYS A 37 4.55 15.86 6.06
C LYS A 37 4.46 15.17 7.42
N GLU A 38 4.63 13.84 7.46
CA GLU A 38 4.56 13.01 8.68
C GLU A 38 3.20 13.08 9.42
N LYS A 39 2.15 13.54 8.73
CA LYS A 39 0.77 13.54 9.24
C LYS A 39 0.14 12.17 9.01
N TYR A 40 0.66 11.16 9.72
CA TYR A 40 0.35 9.77 9.43
C TYR A 40 -1.11 9.40 9.66
N GLU A 41 -1.77 9.95 10.68
CA GLU A 41 -3.18 9.68 10.95
C GLU A 41 -4.10 10.21 9.84
N ASP A 42 -3.89 11.46 9.41
CA ASP A 42 -4.64 12.07 8.31
C ASP A 42 -4.37 11.32 6.98
N ALA A 43 -3.09 10.97 6.73
CA ALA A 43 -2.69 10.20 5.55
C ALA A 43 -3.37 8.82 5.53
N ARG A 44 -3.39 8.11 6.68
CA ARG A 44 -4.05 6.82 6.83
C ARG A 44 -5.52 6.91 6.46
N PHE A 45 -6.25 7.87 7.01
CA PHE A 45 -7.66 8.08 6.70
C PHE A 45 -7.90 8.24 5.20
N LEU A 46 -7.06 9.00 4.50
CA LEU A 46 -7.22 9.22 3.06
C LEU A 46 -6.79 8.00 2.22
N PHE A 47 -5.75 7.25 2.62
CA PHE A 47 -5.42 5.98 1.95
C PHE A 47 -6.53 4.95 2.11
N GLU A 48 -7.10 4.79 3.32
CA GLU A 48 -8.25 3.94 3.57
C GLU A 48 -9.45 4.36 2.72
N ARG A 49 -9.71 5.67 2.63
CA ARG A 49 -10.76 6.20 1.76
C ARG A 49 -10.48 5.93 0.29
N ASN A 50 -9.22 6.05 -0.16
CA ASN A 50 -8.86 5.71 -1.53
C ASN A 50 -9.15 4.25 -1.86
N ILE A 51 -8.89 3.33 -0.95
CA ILE A 51 -9.17 1.89 -1.11
C ILE A 51 -10.67 1.62 -1.32
N VAL A 52 -11.55 2.36 -0.64
CA VAL A 52 -13.01 2.21 -0.83
C VAL A 52 -13.40 2.50 -2.27
N PHE A 53 -12.80 3.49 -2.92
CA PHE A 53 -13.09 3.85 -4.31
C PHE A 53 -12.20 3.13 -5.34
N ASN A 54 -11.01 2.73 -4.94
CA ASN A 54 -10.00 2.07 -5.77
C ASN A 54 -9.42 0.84 -5.04
N PRO A 55 -10.18 -0.24 -4.86
CA PRO A 55 -9.76 -1.39 -4.04
C PRO A 55 -8.56 -2.18 -4.62
N LYS A 56 -8.18 -1.89 -5.88
CA LYS A 56 -7.02 -2.49 -6.54
C LYS A 56 -5.81 -1.53 -6.62
N ASP A 57 -5.78 -0.49 -5.80
CA ASP A 57 -4.61 0.38 -5.71
C ASP A 57 -3.60 -0.18 -4.72
N ALA A 58 -2.65 -0.98 -5.21
CA ALA A 58 -1.58 -1.59 -4.42
C ALA A 58 -0.77 -0.55 -3.62
N ASN A 59 -0.61 0.67 -4.15
CA ASN A 59 0.15 1.72 -3.48
C ASN A 59 -0.53 2.21 -2.20
N SER A 60 -1.85 2.30 -2.16
CA SER A 60 -2.55 2.68 -0.91
C SER A 60 -2.28 1.67 0.20
N TYR A 61 -2.30 0.37 -0.09
CA TYR A 61 -1.94 -0.66 0.88
C TYR A 61 -0.46 -0.58 1.28
N LEU A 62 0.46 -0.34 0.34
CA LEU A 62 1.87 -0.15 0.65
C LEU A 62 2.09 1.04 1.61
N TYR A 63 1.43 2.17 1.37
CA TYR A 63 1.57 3.33 2.24
C TYR A 63 0.90 3.14 3.60
N LEU A 64 -0.22 2.41 3.68
CA LEU A 64 -0.80 1.97 4.95
C LEU A 64 0.18 1.09 5.73
N ALA A 65 0.83 0.14 5.07
CA ALA A 65 1.86 -0.67 5.70
C ALA A 65 3.00 0.18 6.27
N LYS A 66 3.49 1.17 5.51
CA LYS A 66 4.52 2.10 5.99
C LYS A 66 4.07 2.91 7.21
N ILE A 67 2.80 3.30 7.27
CA ILE A 67 2.24 3.99 8.45
C ILE A 67 2.21 3.03 9.63
N TYR A 68 1.70 1.80 9.46
CA TYR A 68 1.67 0.82 10.55
C TYR A 68 3.06 0.39 11.02
N ASN A 69 4.07 0.40 10.14
CA ASN A 69 5.46 0.24 10.54
C ASN A 69 5.92 1.37 11.50
N LYS A 70 5.54 2.62 11.23
CA LYS A 70 5.81 3.76 12.13
C LYS A 70 5.06 3.68 13.46
N GLU A 71 3.88 3.07 13.45
CA GLU A 71 3.04 2.84 14.64
C GLU A 71 3.43 1.54 15.39
N GLU A 72 4.45 0.80 14.91
CA GLU A 72 4.91 -0.49 15.45
C GLU A 72 3.80 -1.57 15.48
N ASP A 73 2.77 -1.43 14.64
CA ASP A 73 1.72 -2.44 14.46
C ASP A 73 2.10 -3.42 13.34
N GLN A 74 3.06 -4.31 13.66
CA GLN A 74 3.61 -5.27 12.70
C GLN A 74 2.54 -6.17 12.08
N ARG A 75 1.44 -6.48 12.81
CA ARG A 75 0.36 -7.30 12.27
C ARG A 75 -0.39 -6.62 11.13
N LYS A 76 -0.72 -5.34 11.30
CA LYS A 76 -1.38 -4.55 10.25
C LYS A 76 -0.42 -4.22 9.11
N GLU A 77 0.85 -3.96 9.42
CA GLU A 77 1.90 -3.79 8.43
C GLU A 77 1.95 -5.01 7.49
N GLU A 78 2.15 -6.21 8.04
CA GLU A 78 2.24 -7.45 7.26
C GLU A 78 0.98 -7.69 6.42
N TYR A 79 -0.21 -7.52 7.00
CA TYR A 79 -1.47 -7.67 6.28
C TYR A 79 -1.58 -6.75 5.06
N ASN A 80 -1.21 -5.47 5.22
CA ASN A 80 -1.28 -4.51 4.13
C ASN A 80 -0.21 -4.78 3.06
N LEU A 81 1.00 -5.24 3.44
CA LEU A 81 2.03 -5.64 2.48
C LEU A 81 1.59 -6.87 1.67
N GLU A 82 1.02 -7.88 2.30
CA GLU A 82 0.50 -9.06 1.62
C GLU A 82 -0.62 -8.69 0.66
N THR A 83 -1.50 -7.76 1.05
CA THR A 83 -2.56 -7.26 0.17
C THR A 83 -1.98 -6.47 -1.01
N ALA A 84 -0.98 -5.62 -0.78
CA ALA A 84 -0.29 -4.91 -1.85
C ALA A 84 0.31 -5.88 -2.87
N LEU A 85 0.96 -6.96 -2.41
CA LEU A 85 1.57 -7.98 -3.28
C LEU A 85 0.54 -8.89 -3.95
N LEU A 86 -0.65 -9.07 -3.37
CA LEU A 86 -1.74 -9.78 -4.04
C LEU A 86 -2.23 -8.99 -5.27
N ILE A 87 -2.19 -7.67 -5.21
CA ILE A 87 -2.61 -6.76 -6.29
C ILE A 87 -1.47 -6.53 -7.28
N ASP A 88 -0.28 -6.22 -6.78
CA ASP A 88 0.96 -6.02 -7.56
C ASP A 88 2.08 -6.92 -7.03
N PRO A 89 2.22 -8.15 -7.58
CA PRO A 89 3.26 -9.10 -7.16
C PRO A 89 4.70 -8.62 -7.42
N ASN A 90 4.87 -7.57 -8.21
CA ASN A 90 6.19 -7.03 -8.60
C ASN A 90 6.59 -5.81 -7.77
N ASN A 91 5.86 -5.47 -6.73
CA ASN A 91 6.16 -4.34 -5.87
C ASN A 91 7.43 -4.61 -5.05
N GLU A 92 8.55 -4.05 -5.51
CA GLU A 92 9.87 -4.26 -4.91
C GLU A 92 9.90 -3.86 -3.42
N GLU A 93 9.29 -2.74 -3.09
CA GLU A 93 9.31 -2.22 -1.72
C GLU A 93 8.49 -3.09 -0.76
N ALA A 94 7.31 -3.54 -1.20
CA ALA A 94 6.49 -4.45 -0.40
C ALA A 94 7.19 -5.80 -0.16
N LEU A 95 7.89 -6.33 -1.17
CA LEU A 95 8.70 -7.56 -1.02
C LEU A 95 9.81 -7.37 0.00
N LEU A 96 10.56 -6.26 -0.08
CA LEU A 96 11.64 -5.96 0.87
C LEU A 96 11.13 -5.80 2.30
N MET A 97 10.03 -5.08 2.49
CA MET A 97 9.45 -4.89 3.81
C MET A 97 8.99 -6.24 4.41
N LEU A 98 8.33 -7.09 3.63
CA LEU A 98 7.95 -8.44 4.10
C LEU A 98 9.15 -9.32 4.39
N MET A 99 10.24 -9.23 3.62
CA MET A 99 11.47 -9.97 3.95
C MET A 99 12.06 -9.53 5.30
N LYS A 100 12.05 -8.22 5.61
CA LYS A 100 12.51 -7.71 6.91
C LYS A 100 11.66 -8.27 8.05
N ILE A 101 10.33 -8.22 7.92
CA ILE A 101 9.42 -8.81 8.92
C ILE A 101 9.66 -10.31 9.08
N ALA A 102 9.83 -11.05 7.98
CA ALA A 102 10.09 -12.49 8.04
C ALA A 102 11.43 -12.80 8.75
N LEU A 103 12.46 -11.97 8.53
CA LEU A 103 13.76 -12.10 9.19
C LEU A 103 13.63 -11.85 10.70
N GLU A 104 12.93 -10.80 11.12
CA GLU A 104 12.65 -10.48 12.51
C GLU A 104 11.90 -11.61 13.23
N LYS A 105 10.97 -12.26 12.52
CA LYS A 105 10.21 -13.43 13.01
C LYS A 105 10.99 -14.75 12.93
N SER A 106 12.27 -14.70 12.51
CA SER A 106 13.10 -15.89 12.28
C SER A 106 12.48 -16.89 11.28
N ASN A 107 11.63 -16.41 10.38
CA ASN A 107 11.04 -17.21 9.31
C ASN A 107 11.97 -17.20 8.08
N TYR A 108 13.06 -17.94 8.18
CA TYR A 108 14.14 -17.95 7.18
C TYR A 108 13.70 -18.52 5.83
N GLU A 109 12.77 -19.45 5.82
CA GLU A 109 12.18 -19.99 4.60
C GLU A 109 11.40 -18.91 3.84
N LYS A 110 10.53 -18.16 4.54
CA LYS A 110 9.79 -17.03 3.94
C LYS A 110 10.75 -15.97 3.39
N VAL A 111 11.88 -15.68 4.06
CA VAL A 111 12.89 -14.74 3.56
C VAL A 111 13.47 -15.22 2.23
N LYS A 112 13.83 -16.50 2.11
CA LYS A 112 14.38 -17.08 0.88
C LYS A 112 13.37 -17.03 -0.27
N ASP A 113 12.13 -17.44 -0.02
CA ASP A 113 11.05 -17.41 -1.02
C ASP A 113 10.77 -16.01 -1.54
N LEU A 114 10.73 -15.02 -0.64
CA LEU A 114 10.53 -13.62 -1.01
C LEU A 114 11.74 -13.06 -1.77
N SER A 115 12.97 -13.44 -1.38
CA SER A 115 14.19 -13.07 -2.07
C SER A 115 14.23 -13.60 -3.51
N ASP A 116 13.84 -14.86 -3.72
CA ASP A 116 13.76 -15.48 -5.04
C ASP A 116 12.73 -14.79 -5.96
N LYS A 117 11.64 -14.29 -5.38
CA LYS A 117 10.67 -13.46 -6.10
C LYS A 117 11.26 -12.09 -6.42
N PHE A 118 11.88 -11.46 -5.42
CA PHE A 118 12.45 -10.12 -5.54
C PHE A 118 13.51 -10.03 -6.63
N VAL A 119 14.44 -11.00 -6.70
CA VAL A 119 15.50 -11.04 -7.74
C VAL A 119 14.94 -11.04 -9.15
N LYS A 120 13.75 -11.63 -9.36
CA LYS A 120 13.11 -11.71 -10.67
C LYS A 120 12.46 -10.39 -11.11
N VAL A 121 12.11 -9.54 -10.16
CA VAL A 121 11.32 -8.32 -10.42
C VAL A 121 12.08 -7.04 -10.15
N CYS A 122 13.14 -7.08 -9.36
CA CYS A 122 13.88 -5.89 -8.93
C CYS A 122 14.48 -5.12 -10.10
N LYS A 123 14.39 -3.77 -10.01
CA LYS A 123 14.96 -2.82 -10.97
C LYS A 123 15.79 -1.74 -10.28
N ASN A 124 15.26 -1.23 -9.16
CA ASN A 124 15.83 -0.08 -8.46
C ASN A 124 16.42 -0.44 -7.09
N LEU A 125 15.88 -1.47 -6.43
CA LEU A 125 16.21 -1.83 -5.05
C LEU A 125 17.01 -3.13 -4.94
N CYS A 126 17.63 -3.60 -6.04
CA CYS A 126 18.30 -4.91 -6.09
C CYS A 126 19.41 -5.08 -5.05
N ASP A 127 20.09 -4.02 -4.68
CA ASP A 127 21.19 -4.09 -3.70
C ASP A 127 20.69 -4.27 -2.26
N GLU A 128 19.49 -3.84 -1.94
CA GLU A 128 18.87 -4.02 -0.62
C GLU A 128 18.71 -5.50 -0.24
N ASN A 129 18.43 -6.35 -1.22
CA ASN A 129 18.30 -7.78 -1.01
C ASN A 129 19.60 -8.43 -0.50
N LYS A 130 20.74 -7.94 -0.95
CA LYS A 130 22.07 -8.46 -0.52
C LYS A 130 22.27 -8.30 0.98
N GLY A 131 21.89 -7.15 1.53
CA GLY A 131 21.99 -6.89 2.97
C GLY A 131 21.08 -7.81 3.80
N ILE A 132 19.86 -8.08 3.30
CA ILE A 132 18.93 -9.01 3.97
C ILE A 132 19.49 -10.43 3.94
N LEU A 133 20.01 -10.89 2.80
CA LEU A 133 20.59 -12.23 2.66
C LEU A 133 21.89 -12.39 3.48
N GLU A 134 22.68 -11.35 3.63
CA GLU A 134 23.85 -11.36 4.51
C GLU A 134 23.42 -11.48 5.98
N SER A 135 22.41 -10.73 6.39
CA SER A 135 21.83 -10.84 7.73
C SER A 135 21.27 -12.25 7.98
N LEU A 136 20.60 -12.83 7.00
CA LEU A 136 20.10 -14.21 7.08
C LEU A 136 21.23 -15.22 7.33
N LYS A 137 22.33 -15.14 6.59
CA LYS A 137 23.50 -16.03 6.75
C LYS A 137 24.09 -15.97 8.15
N ASN A 138 24.02 -14.80 8.80
CA ASN A 138 24.57 -14.59 10.13
C ASN A 138 23.68 -15.11 11.25
N ILE A 139 22.37 -15.17 11.01
CA ILE A 139 21.34 -15.48 12.03
C ILE A 139 20.80 -16.91 11.88
N GLU A 140 20.68 -17.41 10.63
CA GLU A 140 20.14 -18.73 10.38
C GLU A 140 21.00 -19.81 11.07
N PRO A 141 20.42 -20.66 11.92
CA PRO A 141 21.14 -21.74 12.54
C PRO A 141 21.79 -22.62 11.46
N LYS A 142 23.09 -22.78 11.50
CA LYS A 142 23.77 -23.77 10.64
C LYS A 142 23.27 -25.12 11.07
N ASN A 143 22.45 -25.78 10.24
CA ASN A 143 22.08 -27.17 10.46
C ASN A 143 23.39 -27.97 10.61
N ASN A 144 23.70 -28.35 11.82
CA ASN A 144 24.82 -29.23 12.06
C ASN A 144 24.51 -30.55 11.33
N GLU A 145 25.26 -30.87 10.30
CA GLU A 145 25.31 -32.18 9.63
C GLU A 145 25.87 -33.26 10.55
N SER A 146 25.51 -33.24 11.84
CA SER A 146 26.07 -34.12 12.84
C SER A 146 25.17 -35.33 13.20
N TRP A 147 24.05 -35.54 12.52
CA TRP A 147 23.17 -36.67 12.81
C TRP A 147 23.30 -37.85 11.84
N SER A 148 24.26 -37.89 10.94
CA SER A 148 24.43 -38.97 9.96
C SER A 148 25.62 -39.89 10.23
N LYS A 149 26.08 -40.01 11.47
CA LYS A 149 27.07 -41.02 11.87
C LYS A 149 26.70 -41.60 13.23
N SER A 150 25.73 -42.49 13.26
CA SER A 150 25.57 -43.50 14.29
C SER A 150 24.92 -44.73 13.69
#